data_9b61101b3a97b39b3b2d37d31ebb410c
#
_entry.id   9b61101b3a97b39b3b2d37d31ebb410c
#
_cell.length_a   1.000
_cell.length_b   1.000
_cell.length_c   1.000
_cell.angle_alpha   90.00
_cell.angle_beta   90.00
_cell.angle_gamma   90.00
#
_symmetry.space_group_name_H-M   'P 1'
#
loop_
_entity.id
_entity.type
_entity.pdbx_description
1 polymer ?
#
loop_
_entity_poly.entity_id
_entity_poly.type
_entity_poly.pdbx_seq_one_letter_code
_entity_poly.pdbx_strand_id
1 'polypeptide(L)'
;MPANLPPEYHKIENELRTARMPQEKIEIYERLIAVIPHHKGTDKLIAMYRQKIAKAKEEMERRPTTAKHGATHKIEKSGAGQVILIGPPNAGKSFLVKVLTGADPEVADYPFTTRVPAPYMMPFENIQIQLIDTPPVTAELMETWFPEMVKMADVALVVTDLSDHGGADLLDGIIGRLRERKVELVTVDTDIPPERFPFVKRAIIAANKFDADGAADRFEEISVLLQTRLEKIPVSAASGRGLEDLRRAIFRLLRIIRVYSKVPGKKADRNSPFTLRQGITVLEMARAVHKDFAEKLAYARVWSPGGGIEGLRVTRDHVLADEDIVELHI
;
A
#
# COMPACT_ATOMS: atom_id res chain seq x y z
N MET A 1 -33.93 -45.50 -20.13
CA MET A 1 -34.44 -45.62 -18.76
C MET A 1 -33.86 -44.50 -17.95
N PRO A 2 -34.66 -43.76 -17.18
CA PRO A 2 -34.10 -42.73 -16.28
C PRO A 2 -33.19 -43.45 -15.27
N ALA A 3 -32.00 -42.89 -15.06
CA ALA A 3 -31.06 -43.40 -14.06
C ALA A 3 -31.74 -43.28 -12.68
N ASN A 4 -31.84 -44.42 -11.95
CA ASN A 4 -32.41 -44.41 -10.61
C ASN A 4 -31.37 -43.78 -9.66
N LEU A 5 -31.39 -42.45 -9.53
CA LEU A 5 -30.45 -41.71 -8.73
C LEU A 5 -30.93 -41.65 -7.26
N PRO A 6 -30.03 -41.77 -6.28
CA PRO A 6 -30.39 -41.74 -4.86
C PRO A 6 -31.03 -40.39 -4.47
N PRO A 7 -31.90 -40.34 -3.45
CA PRO A 7 -32.49 -39.09 -2.97
C PRO A 7 -31.44 -38.02 -2.54
N GLU A 8 -30.27 -38.47 -2.09
CA GLU A 8 -29.13 -37.63 -1.73
C GLU A 8 -28.58 -36.86 -2.92
N TYR A 9 -28.61 -37.44 -4.12
CA TYR A 9 -28.18 -36.77 -5.35
C TYR A 9 -28.92 -35.45 -5.57
N HIS A 10 -30.24 -35.47 -5.44
CA HIS A 10 -31.06 -34.24 -5.65
C HIS A 10 -30.83 -33.17 -4.60
N LYS A 11 -30.49 -33.56 -3.36
CA LYS A 11 -30.12 -32.58 -2.32
C LYS A 11 -28.81 -31.89 -2.69
N ILE A 12 -27.79 -32.66 -3.06
CA ILE A 12 -26.48 -32.12 -3.44
C ILE A 12 -26.58 -31.29 -4.75
N GLU A 13 -27.40 -31.77 -5.71
CA GLU A 13 -27.61 -31.01 -6.97
C GLU A 13 -28.24 -29.63 -6.73
N ASN A 14 -29.14 -29.51 -5.75
CA ASN A 14 -29.71 -28.20 -5.40
C ASN A 14 -28.69 -27.23 -4.80
N GLU A 15 -27.65 -27.71 -4.13
CA GLU A 15 -26.56 -26.88 -3.64
C GLU A 15 -25.80 -26.17 -4.77
N LEU A 16 -25.75 -26.75 -5.98
CA LEU A 16 -25.16 -26.13 -7.17
C LEU A 16 -25.83 -24.80 -7.56
N ARG A 17 -27.11 -24.61 -7.22
CA ARG A 17 -27.85 -23.37 -7.54
C ARG A 17 -27.40 -22.20 -6.70
N THR A 18 -26.84 -22.46 -5.53
CA THR A 18 -26.39 -21.46 -4.57
C THR A 18 -24.87 -21.24 -4.65
N ALA A 19 -24.11 -22.20 -5.17
CA ALA A 19 -22.66 -22.15 -5.30
C ALA A 19 -22.24 -21.09 -6.34
N ARG A 20 -21.52 -20.07 -5.87
CA ARG A 20 -21.01 -18.97 -6.71
C ARG A 20 -19.52 -19.14 -7.05
N MET A 21 -18.74 -19.76 -6.15
CA MET A 21 -17.29 -19.91 -6.32
C MET A 21 -16.94 -21.19 -7.11
N PRO A 22 -15.94 -21.16 -8.01
CA PRO A 22 -15.51 -22.34 -8.74
C PRO A 22 -15.10 -23.51 -7.83
N GLN A 23 -14.49 -23.20 -6.69
CA GLN A 23 -14.04 -24.21 -5.72
C GLN A 23 -15.22 -24.93 -5.05
N GLU A 24 -16.28 -24.21 -4.65
CA GLU A 24 -17.52 -24.78 -4.13
C GLU A 24 -18.17 -25.72 -5.16
N LYS A 25 -18.15 -25.33 -6.43
CA LYS A 25 -18.71 -26.15 -7.53
C LYS A 25 -17.91 -27.45 -7.71
N ILE A 26 -16.58 -27.40 -7.58
CA ILE A 26 -15.72 -28.58 -7.67
C ILE A 26 -16.06 -29.57 -6.55
N GLU A 27 -16.15 -29.11 -5.31
CA GLU A 27 -16.50 -29.93 -4.15
C GLU A 27 -17.88 -30.57 -4.30
N ILE A 28 -18.86 -29.80 -4.78
CA ILE A 28 -20.21 -30.32 -5.03
C ILE A 28 -20.21 -31.37 -6.15
N TYR A 29 -19.46 -31.14 -7.25
CA TYR A 29 -19.34 -32.14 -8.32
C TYR A 29 -18.65 -33.42 -7.86
N GLU A 30 -17.62 -33.33 -7.02
CA GLU A 30 -16.95 -34.49 -6.43
C GLU A 30 -17.90 -35.27 -5.52
N ARG A 31 -18.70 -34.63 -4.69
CA ARG A 31 -19.75 -35.23 -3.88
C ARG A 31 -20.85 -35.85 -4.72
N LEU A 32 -21.27 -35.25 -5.82
CA LEU A 32 -22.25 -35.82 -6.77
C LEU A 32 -21.70 -37.11 -7.39
N ILE A 33 -20.43 -37.13 -7.83
CA ILE A 33 -19.80 -38.34 -8.39
C ILE A 33 -19.75 -39.47 -7.36
N ALA A 34 -19.48 -39.14 -6.09
CA ALA A 34 -19.39 -40.14 -5.02
C ALA A 34 -20.73 -40.83 -4.71
N VAL A 35 -21.85 -40.12 -4.91
CA VAL A 35 -23.21 -40.65 -4.61
C VAL A 35 -23.86 -41.32 -5.82
N ILE A 36 -23.35 -41.11 -7.05
CA ILE A 36 -23.90 -41.73 -8.27
C ILE A 36 -23.46 -43.20 -8.36
N PRO A 37 -24.41 -44.14 -8.46
CA PRO A 37 -24.09 -45.58 -8.67
C PRO A 37 -23.33 -45.78 -9.98
N HIS A 38 -22.27 -46.59 -9.96
CA HIS A 38 -21.46 -46.91 -11.14
C HIS A 38 -22.08 -48.02 -11.99
N HIS A 39 -22.75 -47.68 -13.08
CA HIS A 39 -23.23 -48.62 -14.10
C HIS A 39 -23.33 -47.91 -15.45
N LYS A 40 -23.46 -48.72 -16.54
CA LYS A 40 -23.50 -48.18 -17.94
C LYS A 40 -24.47 -47.02 -18.17
N GLY A 41 -25.55 -46.92 -17.37
CA GLY A 41 -26.55 -45.87 -17.49
C GLY A 41 -26.10 -44.52 -16.85
N THR A 42 -25.13 -44.54 -15.93
CA THR A 42 -24.62 -43.37 -15.21
C THR A 42 -23.22 -42.90 -15.66
N ASP A 43 -22.54 -43.74 -16.49
CA ASP A 43 -21.18 -43.42 -16.97
C ASP A 43 -21.09 -42.05 -17.68
N LYS A 44 -22.11 -41.74 -18.49
CA LYS A 44 -22.17 -40.42 -19.18
C LYS A 44 -22.33 -39.25 -18.21
N LEU A 45 -23.08 -39.44 -17.14
CA LEU A 45 -23.32 -38.42 -16.11
C LEU A 45 -22.05 -38.17 -15.30
N ILE A 46 -21.35 -39.24 -14.91
CA ILE A 46 -20.06 -39.17 -14.23
C ILE A 46 -18.99 -38.47 -15.11
N ALA A 47 -18.93 -38.84 -16.41
CA ALA A 47 -18.03 -38.23 -17.37
C ALA A 47 -18.32 -36.71 -17.52
N MET A 48 -19.59 -36.35 -17.55
CA MET A 48 -19.99 -34.91 -17.60
C MET A 48 -19.54 -34.14 -16.37
N TYR A 49 -19.68 -34.67 -15.16
CA TYR A 49 -19.19 -34.00 -13.95
C TYR A 49 -17.67 -33.94 -13.89
N ARG A 50 -16.96 -34.98 -14.30
CA ARG A 50 -15.49 -34.93 -14.42
C ARG A 50 -15.03 -33.87 -15.41
N GLN A 51 -15.74 -33.71 -16.53
CA GLN A 51 -15.45 -32.66 -17.49
C GLN A 51 -15.72 -31.25 -16.90
N LYS A 52 -16.80 -31.09 -16.11
CA LYS A 52 -17.10 -29.84 -15.40
C LYS A 52 -16.05 -29.52 -14.33
N ILE A 53 -15.54 -30.50 -13.62
CA ILE A 53 -14.43 -30.36 -12.67
C ILE A 53 -13.16 -29.91 -13.41
N ALA A 54 -12.80 -30.58 -14.50
CA ALA A 54 -11.64 -30.22 -15.31
C ALA A 54 -11.74 -28.78 -15.81
N LYS A 55 -12.92 -28.41 -16.33
CA LYS A 55 -13.17 -27.04 -16.80
C LYS A 55 -13.10 -26.01 -15.67
N ALA A 56 -13.65 -26.32 -14.49
CA ALA A 56 -13.59 -25.42 -13.34
C ALA A 56 -12.15 -25.30 -12.81
N LYS A 57 -11.37 -26.38 -12.80
CA LYS A 57 -9.94 -26.35 -12.48
C LYS A 57 -9.14 -25.56 -13.53
N GLU A 58 -9.44 -25.75 -14.81
CA GLU A 58 -8.85 -24.97 -15.91
C GLU A 58 -9.24 -23.48 -15.82
N GLU A 59 -10.47 -23.16 -15.40
CA GLU A 59 -10.90 -21.78 -15.13
C GLU A 59 -10.17 -21.16 -13.92
N MET A 60 -9.82 -21.97 -12.91
CA MET A 60 -8.98 -21.54 -11.78
C MET A 60 -7.51 -21.39 -12.17
N GLU A 61 -7.01 -22.26 -13.07
CA GLU A 61 -5.64 -22.20 -13.60
C GLU A 61 -5.51 -21.19 -14.75
N ARG A 62 -6.57 -20.97 -15.50
CA ARG A 62 -6.61 -19.85 -16.45
C ARG A 62 -6.53 -18.57 -15.64
N ARG A 63 -5.32 -18.02 -15.57
CA ARG A 63 -5.14 -16.59 -15.29
C ARG A 63 -6.17 -15.86 -16.15
N PRO A 64 -6.97 -14.94 -15.63
CA PRO A 64 -7.95 -14.23 -16.44
C PRO A 64 -7.22 -13.48 -17.55
N THR A 65 -7.13 -14.08 -18.74
CA THR A 65 -6.58 -13.47 -19.96
C THR A 65 -7.55 -12.47 -20.59
N THR A 66 -8.70 -12.27 -19.95
CA THR A 66 -9.66 -11.22 -20.30
C THR A 66 -10.21 -10.58 -19.03
N ALA A 67 -9.33 -10.05 -18.18
CA ALA A 67 -9.70 -8.84 -17.48
C ALA A 67 -9.86 -7.81 -18.61
N LYS A 68 -11.10 -7.42 -18.93
CA LYS A 68 -11.39 -6.13 -19.58
C LYS A 68 -10.38 -5.14 -19.03
N HIS A 69 -9.72 -4.38 -19.90
CA HIS A 69 -8.79 -3.32 -19.54
C HIS A 69 -9.23 -2.65 -18.22
N GLY A 70 -8.36 -2.77 -17.19
CA GLY A 70 -8.41 -1.94 -15.99
C GLY A 70 -9.58 -2.22 -15.04
N ALA A 71 -9.54 -3.30 -14.27
CA ALA A 71 -9.78 -3.07 -12.84
C ALA A 71 -8.58 -2.23 -12.38
N THR A 72 -8.68 -0.93 -12.55
CA THR A 72 -7.71 0.00 -11.97
C THR A 72 -7.92 -0.17 -10.48
N HIS A 73 -6.96 -0.79 -9.78
CA HIS A 73 -6.91 -0.83 -8.31
C HIS A 73 -6.59 0.59 -7.83
N LYS A 74 -7.40 1.56 -8.28
CA LYS A 74 -7.24 2.95 -7.92
C LYS A 74 -7.79 3.14 -6.52
N ILE A 75 -6.90 3.28 -5.56
CA ILE A 75 -7.26 3.68 -4.21
C ILE A 75 -7.21 5.20 -4.16
N GLU A 76 -8.33 5.83 -3.83
CA GLU A 76 -8.39 7.27 -3.67
C GLU A 76 -7.47 7.73 -2.55
N LYS A 77 -6.74 8.83 -2.78
CA LYS A 77 -5.86 9.40 -1.78
C LYS A 77 -6.67 10.00 -0.63
N SER A 78 -6.26 9.69 0.58
CA SER A 78 -6.87 10.21 1.81
C SER A 78 -5.78 10.59 2.81
N GLY A 79 -6.11 11.51 3.71
CA GLY A 79 -5.16 12.01 4.71
C GLY A 79 -4.04 12.88 4.11
N ALA A 80 -2.92 12.90 4.79
CA ALA A 80 -1.80 13.79 4.48
C ALA A 80 -0.92 13.31 3.31
N GLY A 81 -1.01 12.03 2.95
CA GLY A 81 -0.25 11.44 1.86
C GLY A 81 -0.47 9.93 1.79
N GLN A 82 -0.12 9.34 0.65
CA GLN A 82 -0.32 7.93 0.36
C GLN A 82 1.02 7.20 0.18
N VAL A 83 1.22 6.15 0.96
CA VAL A 83 2.42 5.30 1.00
C VAL A 83 2.04 3.90 0.52
N ILE A 84 2.69 3.41 -0.53
CA ILE A 84 2.50 2.04 -0.99
C ILE A 84 3.57 1.13 -0.38
N LEU A 85 3.15 0.00 0.20
CA LEU A 85 4.07 -1.02 0.69
C LEU A 85 4.46 -1.96 -0.44
N ILE A 86 5.75 -2.27 -0.55
CA ILE A 86 6.34 -3.12 -1.60
C ILE A 86 7.23 -4.15 -0.90
N GLY A 87 7.13 -5.42 -1.26
CA GLY A 87 8.05 -6.41 -0.70
C GLY A 87 7.60 -7.86 -0.95
N PRO A 88 8.53 -8.82 -0.74
CA PRO A 88 8.30 -10.23 -0.99
C PRO A 88 7.25 -10.84 -0.05
N PRO A 89 6.84 -12.10 -0.30
CA PRO A 89 6.05 -12.86 0.66
C PRO A 89 6.76 -12.92 2.03
N ASN A 90 5.97 -12.96 3.09
CA ASN A 90 6.42 -13.11 4.47
C ASN A 90 7.36 -12.00 5.01
N ALA A 91 7.60 -10.92 4.26
CA ALA A 91 8.37 -9.77 4.76
C ALA A 91 7.68 -9.02 5.93
N GLY A 92 6.44 -9.39 6.24
CA GLY A 92 5.69 -8.81 7.36
C GLY A 92 4.99 -7.49 7.02
N LYS A 93 4.67 -7.21 5.74
CA LYS A 93 3.98 -5.98 5.31
C LYS A 93 2.67 -5.74 6.08
N SER A 94 1.75 -6.69 6.02
CA SER A 94 0.43 -6.58 6.68
C SER A 94 0.57 -6.47 8.20
N PHE A 95 1.53 -7.19 8.80
CA PHE A 95 1.79 -7.09 10.23
C PHE A 95 2.39 -5.72 10.60
N LEU A 96 3.29 -5.19 9.76
CA LEU A 96 3.81 -3.82 9.93
C LEU A 96 2.69 -2.78 9.82
N VAL A 97 1.77 -2.93 8.85
CA VAL A 97 0.58 -2.08 8.73
C VAL A 97 -0.27 -2.17 9.99
N LYS A 98 -0.56 -3.38 10.50
CA LYS A 98 -1.31 -3.58 11.75
C LYS A 98 -0.72 -2.78 12.90
N VAL A 99 0.58 -2.90 13.11
CA VAL A 99 1.25 -2.24 14.25
C VAL A 99 1.35 -0.72 14.06
N LEU A 100 1.55 -0.26 12.82
CA LEU A 100 1.63 1.18 12.54
C LEU A 100 0.27 1.88 12.61
N THR A 101 -0.81 1.19 12.29
CA THR A 101 -2.15 1.81 12.15
C THR A 101 -3.09 1.46 13.29
N GLY A 102 -2.83 0.37 14.02
CA GLY A 102 -3.76 -0.21 15.00
C GLY A 102 -4.96 -0.94 14.36
N ALA A 103 -5.04 -0.97 13.02
CA ALA A 103 -6.04 -1.76 12.30
C ALA A 103 -5.71 -3.26 12.37
N ASP A 104 -6.67 -4.09 11.98
CA ASP A 104 -6.48 -5.54 11.92
C ASP A 104 -6.59 -6.02 10.44
N PRO A 105 -5.52 -5.84 9.63
CA PRO A 105 -5.47 -6.45 8.30
C PRO A 105 -5.56 -7.98 8.45
N GLU A 106 -6.16 -8.65 7.48
CA GLU A 106 -6.13 -10.12 7.43
C GLU A 106 -4.68 -10.60 7.31
N VAL A 107 -4.07 -10.88 8.47
CA VAL A 107 -2.74 -11.50 8.56
C VAL A 107 -2.96 -12.99 8.75
N ALA A 108 -2.60 -13.79 7.76
CA ALA A 108 -2.56 -15.23 7.91
C ALA A 108 -1.12 -15.72 7.71
N ASP A 109 -0.77 -16.78 8.42
CA ASP A 109 0.58 -17.40 8.38
C ASP A 109 0.91 -18.10 7.04
N TYR A 110 0.03 -17.96 6.05
CA TYR A 110 0.21 -18.58 4.73
C TYR A 110 0.66 -17.54 3.69
N PRO A 111 1.57 -17.90 2.77
CA PRO A 111 1.95 -17.05 1.64
C PRO A 111 0.72 -16.64 0.82
N PHE A 112 0.68 -15.38 0.34
CA PHE A 112 -0.36 -14.84 -0.55
C PHE A 112 -1.74 -14.56 0.09
N THR A 113 -1.81 -14.20 1.37
CA THR A 113 -3.07 -13.86 2.05
C THR A 113 -3.67 -12.54 1.59
N THR A 114 -2.86 -11.51 1.35
CA THR A 114 -3.33 -10.25 0.78
C THR A 114 -3.49 -10.41 -0.73
N ARG A 115 -4.72 -10.57 -1.22
CA ARG A 115 -5.02 -10.75 -2.65
C ARG A 115 -5.37 -9.44 -3.35
N VAL A 116 -5.83 -8.45 -2.61
CA VAL A 116 -6.25 -7.15 -3.11
C VAL A 116 -5.60 -6.05 -2.27
N PRO A 117 -5.07 -4.98 -2.89
CA PRO A 117 -4.53 -3.86 -2.14
C PRO A 117 -5.60 -3.20 -1.25
N ALA A 118 -5.24 -2.89 -0.01
CA ALA A 118 -6.16 -2.30 0.96
C ALA A 118 -5.54 -1.06 1.66
N PRO A 119 -6.29 0.05 1.79
CA PRO A 119 -5.83 1.25 2.46
C PRO A 119 -6.08 1.19 3.97
N TYR A 120 -5.11 1.65 4.75
CA TYR A 120 -5.17 1.80 6.20
C TYR A 120 -4.61 3.16 6.61
N MET A 121 -5.11 3.73 7.70
CA MET A 121 -4.69 5.05 8.15
C MET A 121 -3.72 4.95 9.33
N MET A 122 -2.49 5.40 9.11
CA MET A 122 -1.46 5.48 10.14
C MET A 122 -1.54 6.84 10.83
N PRO A 123 -1.78 6.90 12.15
CA PRO A 123 -1.69 8.15 12.89
C PRO A 123 -0.22 8.59 13.00
N PHE A 124 0.02 9.87 12.74
CA PHE A 124 1.29 10.53 13.00
C PHE A 124 1.02 11.91 13.60
N GLU A 125 1.30 12.03 14.89
CA GLU A 125 0.94 13.21 15.68
C GLU A 125 -0.54 13.60 15.48
N ASN A 126 -0.84 14.72 14.83
CA ASN A 126 -2.20 15.22 14.59
C ASN A 126 -2.69 15.05 13.14
N ILE A 127 -2.02 14.22 12.35
CA ILE A 127 -2.41 13.89 10.96
C ILE A 127 -2.58 12.38 10.78
N GLN A 128 -3.17 12.01 9.65
CA GLN A 128 -3.31 10.63 9.22
C GLN A 128 -2.60 10.43 7.88
N ILE A 129 -1.77 9.39 7.77
CA ILE A 129 -1.06 8.99 6.55
C ILE A 129 -1.66 7.68 6.06
N GLN A 130 -2.05 7.62 4.78
CA GLN A 130 -2.62 6.42 4.20
C GLN A 130 -1.52 5.44 3.80
N LEU A 131 -1.54 4.24 4.38
CA LEU A 131 -0.71 3.11 3.99
C LEU A 131 -1.53 2.18 3.10
N ILE A 132 -0.97 1.76 1.97
CA ILE A 132 -1.58 0.74 1.11
C ILE A 132 -0.84 -0.58 1.34
N ASP A 133 -1.51 -1.52 2.02
CA ASP A 133 -1.05 -2.90 2.08
C ASP A 133 -1.26 -3.56 0.72
N THR A 134 -0.24 -4.23 0.22
CA THR A 134 -0.26 -4.82 -1.13
C THR A 134 0.01 -6.32 -1.09
N PRO A 135 -0.49 -7.05 -2.09
CA PRO A 135 -0.04 -8.41 -2.32
C PRO A 135 1.48 -8.52 -2.39
N PRO A 136 2.05 -9.65 -2.01
CA PRO A 136 3.49 -9.86 -2.13
C PRO A 136 3.94 -9.79 -3.59
N VAL A 137 5.12 -9.20 -3.81
CA VAL A 137 5.73 -9.08 -5.13
C VAL A 137 7.17 -9.60 -5.11
N THR A 138 7.55 -10.27 -6.19
CA THR A 138 8.94 -10.63 -6.51
C THR A 138 9.23 -10.22 -7.95
N ALA A 139 10.46 -10.41 -8.42
CA ALA A 139 10.80 -10.14 -9.81
C ALA A 139 9.93 -10.96 -10.79
N GLU A 140 9.61 -12.21 -10.44
CA GLU A 140 8.82 -13.14 -11.24
C GLU A 140 7.30 -12.92 -11.07
N LEU A 141 6.89 -12.57 -9.84
CA LEU A 141 5.50 -12.38 -9.45
C LEU A 141 5.19 -10.90 -9.22
N MET A 142 5.14 -10.15 -10.31
CA MET A 142 4.70 -8.75 -10.29
C MET A 142 3.58 -8.56 -11.31
N GLU A 143 2.37 -8.39 -10.79
CA GLU A 143 1.18 -8.14 -11.60
C GLU A 143 1.32 -6.85 -12.42
N THR A 144 0.72 -6.82 -13.61
CA THR A 144 0.88 -5.69 -14.55
C THR A 144 0.33 -4.36 -14.03
N TRP A 145 -0.67 -4.40 -13.14
CA TRP A 145 -1.27 -3.23 -12.51
C TRP A 145 -0.40 -2.65 -11.37
N PHE A 146 0.50 -3.45 -10.78
CA PHE A 146 1.26 -3.05 -9.61
C PHE A 146 2.18 -1.84 -9.84
N PRO A 147 2.99 -1.77 -10.92
CA PRO A 147 3.78 -0.59 -11.22
C PRO A 147 2.93 0.67 -11.41
N GLU A 148 1.72 0.55 -11.97
CA GLU A 148 0.82 1.70 -12.13
C GLU A 148 0.34 2.22 -10.76
N MET A 149 0.05 1.33 -9.81
CA MET A 149 -0.29 1.73 -8.44
C MET A 149 0.90 2.41 -7.75
N VAL A 150 2.13 1.92 -7.94
CA VAL A 150 3.33 2.59 -7.43
C VAL A 150 3.47 4.00 -8.01
N LYS A 151 3.19 4.19 -9.31
CA LYS A 151 3.19 5.51 -9.95
C LYS A 151 2.17 6.48 -9.34
N MET A 152 1.03 5.97 -8.90
CA MET A 152 -0.05 6.79 -8.33
C MET A 152 0.19 7.18 -6.88
N ALA A 153 0.85 6.36 -6.08
CA ALA A 153 1.20 6.65 -4.70
C ALA A 153 2.14 7.87 -4.59
N ASP A 154 2.20 8.52 -3.44
CA ASP A 154 3.11 9.65 -3.23
C ASP A 154 4.54 9.16 -2.99
N VAL A 155 4.70 8.11 -2.18
CA VAL A 155 5.98 7.51 -1.81
C VAL A 155 5.85 5.99 -1.68
N ALA A 156 6.98 5.28 -1.65
CA ALA A 156 7.02 3.84 -1.47
C ALA A 156 7.77 3.45 -0.18
N LEU A 157 7.22 2.47 0.54
CA LEU A 157 7.86 1.79 1.65
C LEU A 157 8.21 0.37 1.21
N VAL A 158 9.48 0.11 0.98
CA VAL A 158 9.96 -1.22 0.60
C VAL A 158 10.24 -2.01 1.87
N VAL A 159 9.65 -3.19 2.02
CA VAL A 159 9.78 -4.02 3.22
C VAL A 159 10.58 -5.28 2.89
N THR A 160 11.61 -5.56 3.66
CA THR A 160 12.40 -6.80 3.56
C THR A 160 12.42 -7.54 4.87
N ASP A 161 12.75 -8.83 4.80
CA ASP A 161 12.84 -9.76 5.92
C ASP A 161 14.29 -9.93 6.36
N LEU A 162 14.60 -9.67 7.62
CA LEU A 162 15.89 -9.91 8.21
C LEU A 162 15.97 -11.25 8.97
N SER A 163 14.94 -12.07 8.96
CA SER A 163 14.99 -13.40 9.58
C SER A 163 15.68 -14.44 8.70
N ASP A 164 15.81 -14.17 7.40
CA ASP A 164 16.38 -15.10 6.41
C ASP A 164 17.42 -14.40 5.53
N HIS A 165 18.30 -15.21 4.91
CA HIS A 165 19.27 -14.76 3.92
C HIS A 165 18.62 -14.52 2.54
N GLY A 166 19.29 -13.74 1.69
CA GLY A 166 18.78 -13.45 0.33
C GLY A 166 17.86 -12.24 0.24
N GLY A 167 17.63 -11.51 1.33
CA GLY A 167 16.83 -10.28 1.31
C GLY A 167 17.35 -9.23 0.33
N ALA A 168 18.66 -9.13 0.14
CA ALA A 168 19.28 -8.21 -0.81
C ALA A 168 18.91 -8.55 -2.27
N ASP A 169 19.04 -9.82 -2.65
CA ASP A 169 18.75 -10.30 -4.01
C ASP A 169 17.26 -10.14 -4.35
N LEU A 170 16.38 -10.45 -3.39
CA LEU A 170 14.94 -10.27 -3.57
C LEU A 170 14.57 -8.81 -3.78
N LEU A 171 15.17 -7.90 -3.01
CA LEU A 171 14.93 -6.47 -3.17
C LEU A 171 15.49 -5.94 -4.50
N ASP A 172 16.70 -6.35 -4.86
CA ASP A 172 17.33 -5.93 -6.12
C ASP A 172 16.50 -6.39 -7.32
N GLY A 173 15.99 -7.62 -7.28
CA GLY A 173 15.07 -8.14 -8.28
C GLY A 173 13.77 -7.32 -8.37
N ILE A 174 13.14 -6.97 -7.26
CA ILE A 174 11.92 -6.15 -7.23
C ILE A 174 12.20 -4.75 -7.78
N ILE A 175 13.28 -4.09 -7.33
CA ILE A 175 13.67 -2.75 -7.78
C ILE A 175 14.00 -2.76 -9.26
N GLY A 176 14.75 -3.77 -9.72
CA GLY A 176 15.07 -3.98 -11.13
C GLY A 176 13.80 -4.12 -11.99
N ARG A 177 12.84 -4.90 -11.52
CA ARG A 177 11.55 -5.11 -12.21
C ARG A 177 10.72 -3.83 -12.29
N LEU A 178 10.70 -3.02 -11.23
CA LEU A 178 10.05 -1.69 -11.26
C LEU A 178 10.75 -0.76 -12.26
N ARG A 179 12.08 -0.78 -12.31
CA ARG A 179 12.87 0.01 -13.27
C ARG A 179 12.59 -0.36 -14.72
N GLU A 180 12.44 -1.64 -15.04
CA GLU A 180 11.99 -2.11 -16.36
C GLU A 180 10.60 -1.56 -16.72
N ARG A 181 9.74 -1.32 -15.73
CA ARG A 181 8.42 -0.69 -15.86
C ARG A 181 8.46 0.85 -15.78
N LYS A 182 9.68 1.44 -15.91
CA LYS A 182 9.94 2.87 -15.89
C LYS A 182 9.59 3.57 -14.57
N VAL A 183 9.64 2.83 -13.46
CA VAL A 183 9.53 3.38 -12.10
C VAL A 183 10.89 3.32 -11.45
N GLU A 184 11.46 4.48 -11.13
CA GLU A 184 12.72 4.58 -10.40
C GLU A 184 12.46 4.94 -8.94
N LEU A 185 13.00 4.13 -8.03
CA LEU A 185 12.95 4.42 -6.60
C LEU A 185 14.18 5.22 -6.19
N VAL A 186 13.96 6.34 -5.50
CA VAL A 186 15.02 7.28 -5.12
C VAL A 186 14.94 7.67 -3.66
N THR A 187 16.06 8.11 -3.08
CA THR A 187 16.07 8.77 -1.78
C THR A 187 15.48 10.18 -1.87
N VAL A 188 15.17 10.78 -0.70
CA VAL A 188 14.47 12.06 -0.59
C VAL A 188 15.19 13.22 -1.31
N ASP A 189 16.52 13.18 -1.34
CA ASP A 189 17.35 14.27 -1.86
C ASP A 189 17.87 14.07 -3.29
N THR A 190 17.34 13.07 -4.00
CA THR A 190 17.80 12.79 -5.36
C THR A 190 16.96 13.56 -6.37
N ASP A 191 17.63 14.38 -7.17
CA ASP A 191 17.08 14.97 -8.38
C ASP A 191 17.43 14.08 -9.58
N ILE A 192 16.42 13.47 -10.19
CA ILE A 192 16.57 12.70 -11.42
C ILE A 192 15.87 13.47 -12.55
N PRO A 193 16.57 13.72 -13.67
CA PRO A 193 15.94 14.34 -14.82
C PRO A 193 14.74 13.50 -15.31
N PRO A 194 13.56 14.10 -15.49
CA PRO A 194 12.33 13.40 -15.90
C PRO A 194 12.45 12.71 -17.25
N GLU A 195 13.39 13.13 -18.09
CA GLU A 195 13.66 12.53 -19.41
C GLU A 195 14.19 11.10 -19.31
N ARG A 196 14.94 10.80 -18.22
CA ARG A 196 15.51 9.46 -18.02
C ARG A 196 14.52 8.48 -17.42
N PHE A 197 13.72 8.95 -16.48
CA PHE A 197 12.68 8.15 -15.82
C PHE A 197 11.42 9.00 -15.64
N PRO A 198 10.36 8.73 -16.42
CA PRO A 198 9.12 9.50 -16.35
C PRO A 198 8.40 9.37 -15.00
N PHE A 199 8.71 8.31 -14.22
CA PHE A 199 8.10 8.09 -12.92
C PHE A 199 9.16 7.84 -11.84
N VAL A 200 9.51 8.90 -11.14
CA VAL A 200 10.41 8.86 -9.98
C VAL A 200 9.58 8.79 -8.71
N LYS A 201 9.87 7.82 -7.82
CA LYS A 201 9.22 7.67 -6.52
C LYS A 201 10.22 7.70 -5.40
N ARG A 202 10.02 8.59 -4.45
CA ARG A 202 10.79 8.56 -3.21
C ARG A 202 10.46 7.30 -2.45
N ALA A 203 11.47 6.64 -1.93
CA ALA A 203 11.32 5.39 -1.20
C ALA A 203 12.30 5.28 -0.04
N ILE A 204 11.92 4.50 0.95
CA ILE A 204 12.77 4.01 2.04
C ILE A 204 12.61 2.50 2.17
N ILE A 205 13.57 1.84 2.79
CA ILE A 205 13.53 0.40 3.06
C ILE A 205 13.32 0.20 4.56
N ALA A 206 12.23 -0.47 4.92
CA ALA A 206 12.03 -1.03 6.26
C ALA A 206 12.61 -2.44 6.30
N ALA A 207 13.76 -2.59 6.94
CA ALA A 207 14.39 -3.88 7.17
C ALA A 207 13.76 -4.50 8.41
N ASN A 208 12.71 -5.30 8.19
CA ASN A 208 11.83 -5.84 9.22
C ASN A 208 12.39 -7.12 9.85
N LYS A 209 11.83 -7.50 11.00
CA LYS A 209 12.23 -8.63 11.84
C LYS A 209 13.67 -8.47 12.40
N PHE A 210 14.02 -7.24 12.75
CA PHE A 210 15.33 -6.94 13.34
C PHE A 210 15.53 -7.57 14.73
N ASP A 211 14.50 -8.20 15.29
CA ASP A 211 14.53 -9.01 16.51
C ASP A 211 14.95 -10.47 16.28
N ALA A 212 15.07 -10.92 15.02
CA ALA A 212 15.50 -12.27 14.70
C ALA A 212 17.02 -12.47 14.96
N ASP A 213 17.41 -13.70 15.29
CA ASP A 213 18.80 -14.06 15.48
C ASP A 213 19.65 -13.76 14.24
N GLY A 214 20.77 -13.07 14.39
CA GLY A 214 21.66 -12.67 13.29
C GLY A 214 21.10 -11.56 12.38
N ALA A 215 19.98 -10.92 12.74
CA ALA A 215 19.39 -9.84 11.93
C ALA A 215 20.31 -8.63 11.77
N ALA A 216 21.17 -8.33 12.74
CA ALA A 216 22.11 -7.23 12.65
C ALA A 216 23.14 -7.47 11.53
N ASP A 217 23.70 -8.68 11.43
CA ASP A 217 24.66 -9.04 10.39
C ASP A 217 24.01 -9.00 9.00
N ARG A 218 22.77 -9.50 8.88
CA ARG A 218 22.00 -9.43 7.62
C ARG A 218 21.60 -8.01 7.24
N PHE A 219 21.40 -7.13 8.20
CA PHE A 219 21.18 -5.70 7.91
C PHE A 219 22.43 -5.04 7.33
N GLU A 220 23.61 -5.35 7.87
CA GLU A 220 24.89 -4.91 7.31
C GLU A 220 25.10 -5.50 5.90
N GLU A 221 24.82 -6.80 5.72
CA GLU A 221 24.88 -7.47 4.43
C GLU A 221 24.01 -6.76 3.37
N ILE A 222 22.74 -6.50 3.69
CA ILE A 222 21.81 -5.74 2.80
C ILE A 222 22.36 -4.34 2.54
N SER A 223 22.97 -3.71 3.54
CA SER A 223 23.52 -2.36 3.41
C SER A 223 24.69 -2.27 2.44
N VAL A 224 25.47 -3.34 2.35
CA VAL A 224 26.64 -3.46 1.46
C VAL A 224 26.25 -3.98 0.08
N LEU A 225 25.46 -5.05 0.01
CA LEU A 225 25.16 -5.74 -1.25
C LEU A 225 24.13 -4.99 -2.11
N LEU A 226 23.13 -4.38 -1.49
CA LEU A 226 22.07 -3.71 -2.22
C LEU A 226 22.58 -2.39 -2.82
N GLN A 227 22.75 -2.36 -4.14
CA GLN A 227 23.27 -1.22 -4.90
C GLN A 227 22.26 -0.05 -5.02
N THR A 228 21.56 0.26 -3.94
CA THR A 228 20.65 1.41 -3.89
C THR A 228 21.07 2.39 -2.82
N ARG A 229 20.84 3.68 -3.09
CA ARG A 229 21.05 4.76 -2.12
C ARG A 229 19.84 4.98 -1.19
N LEU A 230 18.82 4.11 -1.27
CA LEU A 230 17.65 4.23 -0.41
C LEU A 230 18.06 4.11 1.06
N GLU A 231 17.51 4.99 1.88
CA GLU A 231 17.65 4.92 3.33
C GLU A 231 17.09 3.60 3.84
N LYS A 232 17.82 2.92 4.71
CA LYS A 232 17.45 1.63 5.30
C LYS A 232 17.21 1.83 6.80
N ILE A 233 16.04 1.43 7.27
CA ILE A 233 15.65 1.57 8.68
C ILE A 233 15.42 0.18 9.26
N PRO A 234 16.24 -0.24 10.24
CA PRO A 234 16.02 -1.51 10.92
C PRO A 234 14.79 -1.40 11.83
N VAL A 235 13.82 -2.29 11.62
CA VAL A 235 12.58 -2.31 12.39
C VAL A 235 12.21 -3.72 12.82
N SER A 236 11.47 -3.83 13.90
CA SER A 236 10.78 -5.06 14.28
C SER A 236 9.32 -4.73 14.56
N ALA A 237 8.45 -5.21 13.69
CA ALA A 237 7.02 -5.09 13.91
C ALA A 237 6.56 -5.90 15.15
N ALA A 238 7.26 -6.98 15.49
CA ALA A 238 6.93 -7.83 16.63
C ALA A 238 7.27 -7.17 17.99
N SER A 239 8.46 -6.56 18.10
CA SER A 239 8.91 -5.92 19.34
C SER A 239 8.60 -4.42 19.43
N GLY A 240 8.20 -3.80 18.34
CA GLY A 240 7.98 -2.35 18.26
C GLY A 240 9.25 -1.53 18.02
N ARG A 241 10.43 -2.15 17.95
CA ARG A 241 11.71 -1.47 17.75
C ARG A 241 11.76 -0.74 16.41
N GLY A 242 12.22 0.51 16.39
CA GLY A 242 12.42 1.32 15.19
C GLY A 242 11.14 1.83 14.52
N LEU A 243 9.94 1.53 15.05
CA LEU A 243 8.68 1.94 14.42
C LEU A 243 8.47 3.46 14.46
N GLU A 244 8.92 4.13 15.52
CA GLU A 244 8.79 5.57 15.62
C GLU A 244 9.73 6.29 14.63
N ASP A 245 10.94 5.79 14.47
CA ASP A 245 11.88 6.29 13.46
C ASP A 245 11.34 6.07 12.04
N LEU A 246 10.68 4.92 11.82
CA LEU A 246 10.01 4.64 10.55
C LEU A 246 8.86 5.63 10.29
N ARG A 247 8.02 5.94 11.29
CA ARG A 247 6.94 6.95 11.15
C ARG A 247 7.50 8.31 10.76
N ARG A 248 8.56 8.77 11.45
CA ARG A 248 9.24 10.03 11.15
C ARG A 248 9.86 10.04 9.76
N ALA A 249 10.49 8.95 9.34
CA ALA A 249 11.08 8.82 8.02
C ALA A 249 10.00 8.84 6.92
N ILE A 250 8.86 8.18 7.12
CA ILE A 250 7.72 8.25 6.20
C ILE A 250 7.22 9.69 6.07
N PHE A 251 7.03 10.40 7.18
CA PHE A 251 6.60 11.80 7.16
C PHE A 251 7.60 12.68 6.39
N ARG A 252 8.90 12.56 6.68
CA ARG A 252 9.97 13.27 5.95
C ARG A 252 9.96 12.96 4.45
N LEU A 253 9.73 11.68 4.09
CA LEU A 253 9.71 11.23 2.70
C LEU A 253 8.57 11.85 1.89
N LEU A 254 7.42 12.08 2.52
CA LEU A 254 6.25 12.72 1.90
C LEU A 254 6.52 14.18 1.52
N ARG A 255 7.50 14.84 2.16
CA ARG A 255 7.81 16.28 1.97
C ARG A 255 6.55 17.14 2.11
N ILE A 256 5.83 16.92 3.17
CA ILE A 256 4.67 17.73 3.57
C ILE A 256 4.98 18.51 4.83
N ILE A 257 4.22 19.58 5.04
CA ILE A 257 4.23 20.41 6.25
C ILE A 257 2.81 20.51 6.80
N ARG A 258 2.71 20.73 8.10
CA ARG A 258 1.47 21.04 8.81
C ARG A 258 1.41 22.52 9.09
N VAL A 259 0.37 23.18 8.65
CA VAL A 259 0.17 24.61 8.88
C VAL A 259 -1.18 24.82 9.55
N TYR A 260 -1.20 25.60 10.62
CA TYR A 260 -2.39 25.89 11.39
C TYR A 260 -2.96 27.24 11.00
N SER A 261 -4.25 27.31 10.75
CA SER A 261 -4.91 28.60 10.53
C SER A 261 -5.31 29.24 11.85
N LYS A 262 -5.19 30.55 11.91
CA LYS A 262 -5.62 31.36 13.07
C LYS A 262 -6.53 32.48 12.58
N VAL A 263 -7.71 32.57 13.18
CA VAL A 263 -8.60 33.72 12.98
C VAL A 263 -8.10 34.91 13.80
N PRO A 264 -8.10 36.15 13.25
CA PRO A 264 -7.72 37.35 14.00
C PRO A 264 -8.43 37.41 15.34
N GLY A 265 -7.66 37.69 16.41
CA GLY A 265 -8.18 37.78 17.77
C GLY A 265 -8.52 36.47 18.48
N LYS A 266 -8.39 35.32 17.81
CA LYS A 266 -8.63 33.98 18.41
C LYS A 266 -7.33 33.19 18.59
N LYS A 267 -7.38 32.13 19.40
CA LYS A 267 -6.29 31.13 19.48
C LYS A 267 -6.27 30.27 18.22
N ALA A 268 -5.09 29.80 17.81
CA ALA A 268 -4.95 28.87 16.71
C ALA A 268 -5.59 27.52 17.08
N ASP A 269 -6.29 26.91 16.11
CA ASP A 269 -6.71 25.52 16.23
C ASP A 269 -5.56 24.61 15.80
N ARG A 270 -4.99 23.89 16.77
CA ARG A 270 -3.89 22.94 16.53
C ARG A 270 -4.35 21.51 16.30
N ASN A 271 -5.65 21.25 16.34
CA ASN A 271 -6.18 19.89 16.16
C ASN A 271 -6.38 19.50 14.70
N SER A 272 -6.50 20.49 13.81
CA SER A 272 -6.83 20.29 12.40
C SER A 272 -5.88 21.08 11.50
N PRO A 273 -4.63 20.62 11.32
CA PRO A 273 -3.68 21.30 10.45
C PRO A 273 -4.05 21.15 8.97
N PHE A 274 -3.75 22.16 8.18
CA PHE A 274 -3.65 21.99 6.74
C PHE A 274 -2.37 21.23 6.41
N THR A 275 -2.49 20.08 5.73
CA THR A 275 -1.36 19.35 5.22
C THR A 275 -1.02 19.85 3.81
N LEU A 276 0.13 20.47 3.68
CA LEU A 276 0.57 21.15 2.47
C LEU A 276 1.93 20.59 2.02
N ARG A 277 2.31 20.83 0.78
CA ARG A 277 3.63 20.43 0.29
C ARG A 277 4.71 21.34 0.89
N GLN A 278 5.86 20.79 1.18
CA GLN A 278 7.03 21.56 1.58
C GLN A 278 7.42 22.57 0.50
N GLY A 279 7.77 23.79 0.91
CA GLY A 279 8.11 24.89 0.00
C GLY A 279 6.91 25.71 -0.47
N ILE A 280 5.71 25.43 0.04
CA ILE A 280 4.51 26.21 -0.28
C ILE A 280 4.57 27.62 0.33
N THR A 281 3.99 28.59 -0.38
CA THR A 281 3.92 29.98 0.06
C THR A 281 2.61 30.30 0.78
N VAL A 282 2.58 31.44 1.49
CA VAL A 282 1.35 31.99 2.12
C VAL A 282 0.22 32.14 1.11
N LEU A 283 0.51 32.58 -0.11
CA LEU A 283 -0.51 32.73 -1.16
C LEU A 283 -1.13 31.39 -1.57
N GLU A 284 -0.30 30.36 -1.69
CA GLU A 284 -0.77 29.02 -2.04
C GLU A 284 -1.58 28.38 -0.90
N MET A 285 -1.17 28.60 0.36
CA MET A 285 -1.97 28.23 1.51
C MET A 285 -3.32 28.94 1.52
N ALA A 286 -3.34 30.25 1.25
CA ALA A 286 -4.58 31.03 1.18
C ALA A 286 -5.55 30.44 0.12
N ARG A 287 -5.03 29.99 -1.03
CA ARG A 287 -5.83 29.26 -2.04
C ARG A 287 -6.38 27.92 -1.54
N ALA A 288 -5.58 27.20 -0.76
CA ALA A 288 -6.02 25.94 -0.16
C ALA A 288 -7.12 26.14 0.87
N VAL A 289 -7.14 27.28 1.57
CA VAL A 289 -8.22 27.65 2.49
C VAL A 289 -9.49 28.03 1.70
N HIS A 290 -9.40 28.99 0.81
CA HIS A 290 -10.48 29.40 -0.09
C HIS A 290 -9.96 30.37 -1.17
N LYS A 291 -10.55 30.33 -2.36
CA LYS A 291 -10.16 31.19 -3.49
C LYS A 291 -10.19 32.68 -3.16
N ASP A 292 -11.20 33.16 -2.43
CA ASP A 292 -11.35 34.57 -2.07
C ASP A 292 -10.22 35.06 -1.16
N PHE A 293 -9.68 34.18 -0.29
CA PHE A 293 -8.52 34.57 0.54
C PHE A 293 -7.29 34.84 -0.31
N ALA A 294 -7.04 34.04 -1.36
CA ALA A 294 -5.91 34.28 -2.24
C ALA A 294 -6.07 35.57 -3.06
N GLU A 295 -7.28 35.89 -3.54
CA GLU A 295 -7.57 37.07 -4.35
C GLU A 295 -7.46 38.37 -3.54
N LYS A 296 -7.97 38.37 -2.30
CA LYS A 296 -8.06 39.54 -1.43
C LYS A 296 -6.92 39.67 -0.42
N LEU A 297 -5.97 38.72 -0.42
CA LEU A 297 -4.89 38.67 0.56
C LEU A 297 -4.06 39.93 0.55
N ALA A 298 -4.15 40.71 1.63
CA ALA A 298 -3.34 41.89 1.84
C ALA A 298 -1.97 41.53 2.44
N TYR A 299 -1.96 40.74 3.50
CA TYR A 299 -0.77 40.20 4.17
C TYR A 299 -1.14 39.04 5.07
N ALA A 300 -0.13 38.37 5.60
CA ALA A 300 -0.33 37.35 6.66
C ALA A 300 0.55 37.67 7.87
N ARG A 301 0.16 37.12 9.02
CA ARG A 301 1.04 37.02 10.20
C ARG A 301 1.37 35.59 10.43
N VAL A 302 2.64 35.30 10.71
CA VAL A 302 3.16 33.94 10.92
C VAL A 302 3.80 33.84 12.29
N TRP A 303 3.53 32.73 12.96
CA TRP A 303 4.21 32.29 14.19
C TRP A 303 4.83 30.94 13.90
N SER A 304 6.16 30.83 14.02
CA SER A 304 6.91 29.60 13.76
C SER A 304 7.53 29.10 15.06
N PRO A 305 6.97 28.08 15.70
CA PRO A 305 7.48 27.55 16.97
C PRO A 305 8.95 27.11 16.90
N GLY A 306 9.40 26.61 15.73
CA GLY A 306 10.79 26.17 15.50
C GLY A 306 11.75 27.25 14.98
N GLY A 307 11.26 28.42 14.57
CA GLY A 307 12.03 29.44 13.84
C GLY A 307 12.15 30.80 14.51
N GLY A 308 11.64 31.00 15.73
CA GLY A 308 11.74 32.27 16.45
C GLY A 308 10.90 33.40 15.85
N ILE A 309 9.94 33.10 14.98
CA ILE A 309 9.02 34.09 14.39
C ILE A 309 7.77 34.18 15.26
N GLU A 310 7.51 35.32 15.84
CA GLU A 310 6.33 35.59 16.68
C GLU A 310 5.44 36.66 16.07
N GLY A 311 4.42 36.25 15.30
CA GLY A 311 3.43 37.18 14.73
C GLY A 311 4.00 38.16 13.72
N LEU A 312 5.07 37.81 13.04
CA LEU A 312 5.70 38.62 12.03
C LEU A 312 4.77 38.82 10.84
N ARG A 313 4.60 40.05 10.42
CA ARG A 313 3.89 40.33 9.17
C ARG A 313 4.76 39.95 7.99
N VAL A 314 4.24 39.04 7.15
CA VAL A 314 4.94 38.52 5.99
C VAL A 314 4.18 38.82 4.70
N THR A 315 4.89 38.77 3.58
CA THR A 315 4.32 38.92 2.24
C THR A 315 3.70 37.59 1.76
N ARG A 316 2.95 37.66 0.67
CA ARG A 316 2.31 36.50 0.05
C ARG A 316 3.28 35.42 -0.45
N ASP A 317 4.54 35.80 -0.71
CA ASP A 317 5.59 34.89 -1.23
C ASP A 317 6.43 34.24 -0.11
N HIS A 318 6.12 34.54 1.15
CA HIS A 318 6.80 33.91 2.28
C HIS A 318 6.57 32.39 2.27
N VAL A 319 7.65 31.61 2.33
CA VAL A 319 7.62 30.15 2.35
C VAL A 319 7.33 29.67 3.76
N LEU A 320 6.34 28.79 3.89
CA LEU A 320 5.90 28.26 5.17
C LEU A 320 6.74 27.05 5.59
N ALA A 321 6.92 26.92 6.91
CA ALA A 321 7.57 25.78 7.56
C ALA A 321 6.55 24.86 8.25
N ASP A 322 7.01 23.67 8.66
CA ASP A 322 6.17 22.76 9.44
C ASP A 322 5.83 23.38 10.81
N GLU A 323 4.60 23.21 11.22
CA GLU A 323 4.00 23.77 12.45
C GLU A 323 3.79 25.30 12.46
N ASP A 324 3.96 25.97 11.35
CA ASP A 324 3.62 27.38 11.26
C ASP A 324 2.13 27.62 11.57
N ILE A 325 1.88 28.70 12.32
CA ILE A 325 0.55 29.24 12.54
C ILE A 325 0.39 30.48 11.67
N VAL A 326 -0.64 30.51 10.83
CA VAL A 326 -0.86 31.59 9.86
C VAL A 326 -2.19 32.27 10.09
N GLU A 327 -2.15 33.59 10.24
CA GLU A 327 -3.31 34.47 10.28
C GLU A 327 -3.37 35.26 8.98
N LEU A 328 -4.40 34.97 8.16
CA LEU A 328 -4.59 35.62 6.86
C LEU A 328 -5.40 36.92 7.05
N HIS A 329 -4.92 38.02 6.47
CA HIS A 329 -5.59 39.33 6.46
C HIS A 329 -5.96 39.71 5.02
N ILE A 330 -7.27 39.94 4.79
CA ILE A 330 -7.87 40.28 3.51
C ILE A 330 -8.41 41.73 3.52
#